data_0595d689192bec90f1e195ae091bb35c
#
_entry.id   0595d689192bec90f1e195ae091bb35c
#
_cell.length_a   1.000
_cell.length_b   1.000
_cell.length_c   1.000
_cell.angle_alpha   90.00
_cell.angle_beta   90.00
_cell.angle_gamma   90.00
#
_symmetry.space_group_name_H-M   'P 1'
#
loop_
_entity.id
_entity.type
_entity.pdbx_description
1 polymer ?
#
loop_
_entity_poly.entity_id
_entity_poly.type
_entity_poly.pdbx_seq_one_letter_code
_entity_poly.pdbx_strand_id
1 'polypeptide(L)'
;QTGALVHDDIIDDSDLRRGKPSAHRAFSTGTHSEAIGHGLGIMLGDMLATASVDIADKAAPKLTHGSDVVAALLNMHREVEVGQVLDLAVELNPLDDPDELVEASLNVFRWKTASYTTIAPLEFGMLAAGIGKDDARKQALAVGLPLGLAFQLADDLLDVVGSSSNTGKPVGGDIREGKRTVLLADAINAANDTQRRELIDLW
;
A
#
# COMPACT_ATOMS: atom_id res chain seq x y z
N GLN A 1 -9.96 1.25 -0.06
CA GLN A 1 -8.82 1.93 -0.69
C GLN A 1 -8.66 3.36 -0.20
N THR A 2 -9.67 4.26 -0.38
CA THR A 2 -9.52 5.69 -0.05
C THR A 2 -9.16 5.93 1.42
N GLY A 3 -9.77 5.22 2.36
CA GLY A 3 -9.43 5.33 3.80
C GLY A 3 -7.97 4.95 4.08
N ALA A 4 -7.50 3.83 3.52
CA ALA A 4 -6.11 3.40 3.66
C ALA A 4 -5.13 4.44 3.09
N LEU A 5 -5.42 5.04 1.93
CA LEU A 5 -4.58 6.08 1.34
C LEU A 5 -4.56 7.39 2.16
N VAL A 6 -5.64 7.69 2.89
CA VAL A 6 -5.66 8.86 3.80
C VAL A 6 -4.73 8.63 5.01
N HIS A 7 -4.72 7.41 5.57
CA HIS A 7 -3.79 7.05 6.64
C HIS A 7 -2.35 6.98 6.15
N ASP A 8 -2.13 6.37 4.99
CA ASP A 8 -0.84 6.27 4.32
C ASP A 8 -0.19 7.65 4.11
N ASP A 9 -0.95 8.61 3.58
CA ASP A 9 -0.50 10.00 3.41
C ASP A 9 -0.05 10.66 4.72
N ILE A 10 -0.64 10.29 5.86
CA ILE A 10 -0.25 10.81 7.17
C ILE A 10 1.03 10.12 7.66
N ILE A 11 1.14 8.82 7.47
CA ILE A 11 2.29 8.01 7.89
C ILE A 11 3.54 8.43 7.13
N ASP A 12 3.40 8.60 5.80
CA ASP A 12 4.48 9.01 4.90
C ASP A 12 4.72 10.54 4.88
N ASP A 13 3.97 11.31 5.67
CA ASP A 13 4.00 12.79 5.68
C ASP A 13 3.85 13.40 4.28
N SER A 14 3.07 12.77 3.42
CA SER A 14 2.90 13.14 2.02
C SER A 14 2.15 14.47 1.84
N ASP A 15 2.74 15.43 1.15
CA ASP A 15 2.10 16.73 0.89
C ASP A 15 0.97 16.63 -0.15
N LEU A 16 1.12 15.78 -1.15
CA LEU A 16 0.25 15.71 -2.31
C LEU A 16 -0.25 14.29 -2.59
N ARG A 17 -1.52 14.20 -2.97
CA ARG A 17 -2.14 13.00 -3.52
C ARG A 17 -2.83 13.32 -4.85
N ARG A 18 -2.38 12.73 -5.96
CA ARG A 18 -2.92 12.97 -7.31
C ARG A 18 -2.91 14.44 -7.72
N GLY A 19 -1.81 15.14 -7.40
CA GLY A 19 -1.62 16.56 -7.73
C GLY A 19 -2.41 17.54 -6.89
N LYS A 20 -3.09 17.09 -5.83
CA LYS A 20 -3.81 17.93 -4.87
C LYS A 20 -3.24 17.73 -3.47
N PRO A 21 -3.41 18.68 -2.53
CA PRO A 21 -3.04 18.48 -1.16
C PRO A 21 -3.63 17.18 -0.61
N SER A 22 -2.83 16.42 0.15
CA SER A 22 -3.32 15.28 0.93
C SER A 22 -4.37 15.73 1.95
N ALA A 23 -5.17 14.80 2.46
CA ALA A 23 -6.30 15.16 3.34
C ALA A 23 -5.82 15.90 4.60
N HIS A 24 -4.78 15.41 5.28
CA HIS A 24 -4.25 16.03 6.48
C HIS A 24 -3.66 17.43 6.19
N ARG A 25 -2.99 17.62 5.05
CA ARG A 25 -2.46 18.93 4.62
C ARG A 25 -3.58 19.93 4.31
N ALA A 26 -4.64 19.48 3.65
CA ALA A 26 -5.81 20.32 3.39
C ALA A 26 -6.49 20.77 4.69
N PHE A 27 -6.63 19.85 5.65
CA PHE A 27 -7.18 20.17 6.97
C PHE A 27 -6.26 21.08 7.80
N SER A 28 -4.94 20.85 7.76
CA SER A 28 -3.96 21.71 8.42
C SER A 28 -4.04 23.16 7.90
N THR A 29 -4.16 23.32 6.62
CA THR A 29 -4.34 24.66 5.99
C THR A 29 -5.65 25.30 6.42
N GLY A 30 -6.76 24.54 6.38
CA GLY A 30 -8.09 25.07 6.72
C GLY A 30 -8.26 25.41 8.21
N THR A 31 -7.55 24.73 9.10
CA THR A 31 -7.61 24.92 10.56
C THR A 31 -6.47 25.76 11.13
N HIS A 32 -5.47 26.10 10.30
CA HIS A 32 -4.22 26.75 10.70
C HIS A 32 -3.47 25.98 11.83
N SER A 33 -3.59 24.64 11.82
CA SER A 33 -2.98 23.76 12.83
C SER A 33 -2.65 22.40 12.26
N GLU A 34 -1.37 22.02 12.25
CA GLU A 34 -0.92 20.70 11.82
C GLU A 34 -1.48 19.58 12.69
N ALA A 35 -1.45 19.76 14.01
CA ALA A 35 -1.96 18.75 14.94
C ALA A 35 -3.46 18.46 14.73
N ILE A 36 -4.27 19.51 14.48
CA ILE A 36 -5.69 19.33 14.16
C ILE A 36 -5.85 18.69 12.78
N GLY A 37 -5.05 19.10 11.79
CA GLY A 37 -5.09 18.53 10.45
C GLY A 37 -4.80 17.04 10.43
N HIS A 38 -3.77 16.57 11.15
CA HIS A 38 -3.45 15.16 11.33
C HIS A 38 -4.61 14.41 12.03
N GLY A 39 -5.12 14.95 13.14
CA GLY A 39 -6.24 14.33 13.86
C GLY A 39 -7.49 14.18 12.99
N LEU A 40 -7.84 15.20 12.20
CA LEU A 40 -8.97 15.14 11.26
C LEU A 40 -8.71 14.15 10.12
N GLY A 41 -7.48 14.05 9.64
CA GLY A 41 -7.07 13.06 8.64
C GLY A 41 -7.25 11.63 9.14
N ILE A 42 -6.79 11.33 10.36
CA ILE A 42 -6.98 10.01 11.01
C ILE A 42 -8.48 9.69 11.08
N MET A 43 -9.29 10.59 11.60
CA MET A 43 -10.74 10.38 11.74
C MET A 43 -11.43 10.20 10.38
N LEU A 44 -11.00 10.92 9.35
CA LEU A 44 -11.52 10.74 7.99
C LEU A 44 -11.20 9.32 7.47
N GLY A 45 -9.97 8.84 7.66
CA GLY A 45 -9.59 7.49 7.27
C GLY A 45 -10.44 6.43 7.97
N ASP A 46 -10.64 6.53 9.29
CA ASP A 46 -11.48 5.63 10.07
C ASP A 46 -12.95 5.66 9.62
N MET A 47 -13.49 6.84 9.38
CA MET A 47 -14.86 6.98 8.87
C MET A 47 -15.04 6.32 7.50
N LEU A 48 -14.06 6.46 6.61
CA LEU A 48 -14.09 5.83 5.28
C LEU A 48 -13.95 4.31 5.37
N ALA A 49 -13.09 3.80 6.27
CA ALA A 49 -12.95 2.37 6.51
C ALA A 49 -14.26 1.78 7.05
N THR A 50 -14.86 2.39 8.07
CA THR A 50 -16.15 1.99 8.64
C THR A 50 -17.29 2.05 7.60
N ALA A 51 -17.35 3.14 6.81
CA ALA A 51 -18.34 3.28 5.76
C ALA A 51 -18.21 2.17 4.68
N SER A 52 -17.00 1.70 4.40
CA SER A 52 -16.79 0.61 3.43
C SER A 52 -17.43 -0.70 3.91
N VAL A 53 -17.34 -0.99 5.20
CA VAL A 53 -17.97 -2.17 5.82
C VAL A 53 -19.50 -2.04 5.82
N ASP A 54 -20.02 -0.86 6.19
CA ASP A 54 -21.47 -0.59 6.17
C ASP A 54 -22.08 -0.74 4.76
N ILE A 55 -21.37 -0.28 3.72
CA ILE A 55 -21.78 -0.44 2.33
C ILE A 55 -21.81 -1.92 1.92
N ALA A 56 -20.76 -2.68 2.28
CA ALA A 56 -20.68 -4.10 1.96
C ALA A 56 -21.77 -4.91 2.68
N ASP A 57 -22.01 -4.64 3.95
CA ASP A 57 -23.06 -5.29 4.75
C ASP A 57 -24.46 -5.02 4.18
N LYS A 58 -24.75 -3.78 3.80
CA LYS A 58 -26.01 -3.41 3.13
C LYS A 58 -26.19 -4.02 1.75
N ALA A 59 -25.11 -4.29 1.04
CA ALA A 59 -25.14 -4.95 -0.27
C ALA A 59 -25.26 -6.48 -0.16
N ALA A 60 -24.72 -7.07 0.90
CA ALA A 60 -24.66 -8.52 1.11
C ALA A 60 -25.96 -9.27 0.89
N PRO A 61 -27.14 -8.82 1.38
CA PRO A 61 -28.40 -9.53 1.17
C PRO A 61 -28.83 -9.67 -0.31
N LYS A 62 -28.21 -8.90 -1.21
CA LYS A 62 -28.50 -8.93 -2.65
C LYS A 62 -27.60 -9.88 -3.44
N LEU A 63 -26.63 -10.50 -2.79
CA LEU A 63 -25.60 -11.35 -3.40
C LEU A 63 -25.74 -12.80 -2.91
N THR A 64 -25.46 -13.78 -3.77
CA THR A 64 -25.50 -15.21 -3.43
C THR A 64 -24.54 -15.55 -2.29
N HIS A 65 -23.35 -14.97 -2.30
CA HIS A 65 -22.32 -15.14 -1.27
C HIS A 65 -22.03 -13.83 -0.51
N GLY A 66 -23.07 -13.05 -0.20
CA GLY A 66 -22.93 -11.73 0.39
C GLY A 66 -22.19 -11.72 1.74
N SER A 67 -22.44 -12.69 2.62
CA SER A 67 -21.71 -12.84 3.88
C SER A 67 -20.22 -13.12 3.66
N ASP A 68 -19.88 -13.88 2.60
CA ASP A 68 -18.48 -14.15 2.26
C ASP A 68 -17.78 -12.91 1.69
N VAL A 69 -18.51 -12.05 0.95
CA VAL A 69 -17.99 -10.75 0.50
C VAL A 69 -17.64 -9.85 1.70
N VAL A 70 -18.51 -9.76 2.71
CA VAL A 70 -18.22 -9.00 3.93
C VAL A 70 -17.02 -9.59 4.67
N ALA A 71 -16.97 -10.91 4.81
CA ALA A 71 -15.85 -11.59 5.46
C ALA A 71 -14.52 -11.36 4.71
N ALA A 72 -14.53 -11.41 3.38
CA ALA A 72 -13.37 -11.14 2.54
C ALA A 72 -12.92 -9.68 2.65
N LEU A 73 -13.86 -8.71 2.72
CA LEU A 73 -13.55 -7.30 2.96
C LEU A 73 -12.85 -7.08 4.31
N LEU A 74 -13.38 -7.67 5.38
CA LEU A 74 -12.78 -7.58 6.71
C LEU A 74 -11.40 -8.27 6.76
N ASN A 75 -11.22 -9.36 6.03
CA ASN A 75 -9.92 -10.00 5.88
C ASN A 75 -8.93 -9.10 5.15
N MET A 76 -9.34 -8.48 4.05
CA MET A 76 -8.52 -7.52 3.30
C MET A 76 -8.08 -6.36 4.19
N HIS A 77 -8.97 -5.80 5.03
CA HIS A 77 -8.59 -4.72 5.96
C HIS A 77 -7.45 -5.18 6.88
N ARG A 78 -7.57 -6.37 7.51
CA ARG A 78 -6.50 -6.91 8.36
C ARG A 78 -5.20 -7.14 7.59
N GLU A 79 -5.28 -7.65 6.36
CA GLU A 79 -4.11 -7.88 5.51
C GLU A 79 -3.37 -6.56 5.22
N VAL A 80 -4.11 -5.50 4.88
CA VAL A 80 -3.54 -4.16 4.62
C VAL A 80 -2.91 -3.56 5.88
N GLU A 81 -3.58 -3.66 7.03
CA GLU A 81 -3.07 -3.17 8.31
C GLU A 81 -1.77 -3.88 8.70
N VAL A 82 -1.72 -5.22 8.56
CA VAL A 82 -0.48 -5.98 8.75
C VAL A 82 0.59 -5.53 7.75
N GLY A 83 0.22 -5.33 6.49
CA GLY A 83 1.12 -4.84 5.46
C GLY A 83 1.71 -3.47 5.78
N GLN A 84 0.91 -2.57 6.34
CA GLN A 84 1.39 -1.25 6.77
C GLN A 84 2.37 -1.34 7.95
N VAL A 85 2.12 -2.24 8.91
CA VAL A 85 3.07 -2.49 10.00
C VAL A 85 4.39 -3.06 9.48
N LEU A 86 4.32 -3.99 8.51
CA LEU A 86 5.53 -4.55 7.87
C LEU A 86 6.30 -3.50 7.08
N ASP A 87 5.61 -2.58 6.41
CA ASP A 87 6.22 -1.48 5.66
C ASP A 87 7.04 -0.56 6.58
N LEU A 88 6.49 -0.20 7.73
CA LEU A 88 7.24 0.54 8.74
C LEU A 88 8.38 -0.29 9.35
N ALA A 89 8.17 -1.59 9.56
CA ALA A 89 9.16 -2.46 10.17
C ALA A 89 10.37 -2.71 9.25
N VAL A 90 10.16 -2.79 7.93
CA VAL A 90 11.26 -3.03 6.98
C VAL A 90 12.30 -1.90 7.00
N GLU A 91 11.91 -0.69 7.37
CA GLU A 91 12.84 0.44 7.52
C GLU A 91 13.85 0.24 8.65
N LEU A 92 13.59 -0.70 9.56
CA LEU A 92 14.49 -1.06 10.65
C LEU A 92 15.47 -2.18 10.28
N ASN A 93 15.29 -2.83 9.12
CA ASN A 93 16.17 -3.92 8.71
C ASN A 93 17.57 -3.38 8.38
N PRO A 94 18.65 -4.08 8.75
CA PRO A 94 19.98 -3.73 8.32
C PRO A 94 20.11 -3.83 6.79
N LEU A 95 21.03 -3.06 6.20
CA LEU A 95 21.27 -3.04 4.75
C LEU A 95 22.44 -3.93 4.32
N ASP A 96 22.98 -4.72 5.23
CA ASP A 96 24.13 -5.63 5.00
C ASP A 96 23.72 -6.95 4.32
N ASP A 97 22.45 -7.31 4.37
CA ASP A 97 21.87 -8.45 3.66
C ASP A 97 20.78 -8.00 2.65
N PRO A 98 21.17 -7.68 1.40
CA PRO A 98 20.24 -7.26 0.37
C PRO A 98 19.22 -8.34 -0.03
N ASP A 99 19.57 -9.63 0.08
CA ASP A 99 18.64 -10.71 -0.27
C ASP A 99 17.52 -10.81 0.76
N GLU A 100 17.83 -10.67 2.06
CA GLU A 100 16.81 -10.54 3.11
C GLU A 100 15.93 -9.31 2.90
N LEU A 101 16.51 -8.19 2.47
CA LEU A 101 15.75 -6.98 2.15
C LEU A 101 14.77 -7.19 0.99
N VAL A 102 15.16 -7.90 -0.06
CA VAL A 102 14.25 -8.28 -1.16
C VAL A 102 13.07 -9.08 -0.64
N GLU A 103 13.32 -10.12 0.17
CA GLU A 103 12.25 -10.95 0.73
C GLU A 103 11.30 -10.15 1.62
N ALA A 104 11.84 -9.28 2.48
CA ALA A 104 11.05 -8.41 3.35
C ALA A 104 10.19 -7.44 2.53
N SER A 105 10.75 -6.78 1.51
CA SER A 105 10.02 -5.86 0.63
C SER A 105 8.91 -6.57 -0.16
N LEU A 106 9.18 -7.75 -0.72
CA LEU A 106 8.17 -8.54 -1.42
C LEU A 106 7.04 -9.00 -0.46
N ASN A 107 7.37 -9.25 0.80
CA ASN A 107 6.37 -9.56 1.81
C ASN A 107 5.48 -8.35 2.14
N VAL A 108 6.05 -7.14 2.21
CA VAL A 108 5.27 -5.89 2.29
C VAL A 108 4.33 -5.77 1.09
N PHE A 109 4.82 -5.95 -0.13
CA PHE A 109 4.00 -5.86 -1.34
C PHE A 109 2.82 -6.84 -1.34
N ARG A 110 3.03 -8.06 -0.84
CA ARG A 110 1.98 -9.06 -0.69
C ARG A 110 0.86 -8.58 0.22
N TRP A 111 1.21 -8.07 1.41
CA TRP A 111 0.25 -7.74 2.46
C TRP A 111 -0.32 -6.33 2.32
N LYS A 112 0.51 -5.34 2.01
CA LYS A 112 0.09 -3.95 1.84
C LYS A 112 -0.58 -3.74 0.48
N THR A 113 0.09 -4.06 -0.64
CA THR A 113 -0.36 -3.66 -1.98
C THR A 113 -1.25 -4.71 -2.66
N ALA A 114 -0.78 -5.96 -2.80
CA ALA A 114 -1.51 -6.98 -3.55
C ALA A 114 -2.86 -7.33 -2.90
N SER A 115 -2.94 -7.30 -1.57
CA SER A 115 -4.15 -7.63 -0.83
C SER A 115 -5.36 -6.83 -1.28
N TYR A 116 -5.26 -5.48 -1.31
CA TYR A 116 -6.40 -4.62 -1.63
C TYR A 116 -6.46 -4.16 -3.09
N THR A 117 -5.34 -4.18 -3.80
CA THR A 117 -5.27 -3.69 -5.18
C THR A 117 -5.73 -4.74 -6.19
N THR A 118 -5.38 -6.00 -5.97
CA THR A 118 -5.60 -7.07 -6.95
C THR A 118 -6.34 -8.26 -6.37
N ILE A 119 -5.92 -8.82 -5.22
CA ILE A 119 -6.49 -10.05 -4.67
C ILE A 119 -7.94 -9.85 -4.26
N ALA A 120 -8.22 -8.91 -3.36
CA ALA A 120 -9.56 -8.70 -2.84
C ALA A 120 -10.59 -8.28 -3.90
N PRO A 121 -10.30 -7.38 -4.87
CA PRO A 121 -11.23 -7.07 -5.95
C PRO A 121 -11.59 -8.28 -6.81
N LEU A 122 -10.62 -9.15 -7.11
CA LEU A 122 -10.87 -10.41 -7.83
C LEU A 122 -11.75 -11.34 -7.01
N GLU A 123 -11.43 -11.53 -5.72
CA GLU A 123 -12.22 -12.36 -4.81
C GLU A 123 -13.66 -11.85 -4.69
N PHE A 124 -13.86 -10.55 -4.51
CA PHE A 124 -15.20 -9.95 -4.43
C PHE A 124 -16.00 -10.17 -5.72
N GLY A 125 -15.36 -9.98 -6.88
CA GLY A 125 -16.02 -10.21 -8.17
C GLY A 125 -16.45 -11.66 -8.34
N MET A 126 -15.63 -12.62 -7.96
CA MET A 126 -15.92 -14.06 -8.02
C MET A 126 -17.06 -14.46 -7.06
N LEU A 127 -17.01 -13.98 -5.82
CA LEU A 127 -18.07 -14.21 -4.83
C LEU A 127 -19.41 -13.61 -5.28
N ALA A 128 -19.38 -12.40 -5.81
CA ALA A 128 -20.58 -11.76 -6.36
C ALA A 128 -21.15 -12.49 -7.58
N ALA A 129 -20.30 -13.13 -8.38
CA ALA A 129 -20.70 -13.97 -9.50
C ALA A 129 -21.18 -15.38 -9.08
N GLY A 130 -21.16 -15.70 -7.78
CA GLY A 130 -21.67 -16.98 -7.25
C GLY A 130 -20.63 -18.08 -7.16
N ILE A 131 -19.32 -17.78 -7.29
CA ILE A 131 -18.24 -18.73 -7.05
C ILE A 131 -18.09 -18.92 -5.54
N GLY A 132 -17.95 -20.18 -5.10
CA GLY A 132 -17.79 -20.51 -3.69
C GLY A 132 -16.50 -19.93 -3.08
N LYS A 133 -16.54 -19.63 -1.78
CA LYS A 133 -15.50 -18.91 -1.03
C LYS A 133 -14.08 -19.46 -1.26
N ASP A 134 -13.90 -20.76 -1.12
CA ASP A 134 -12.55 -21.37 -1.18
C ASP A 134 -11.97 -21.29 -2.61
N ASP A 135 -12.80 -21.52 -3.63
CA ASP A 135 -12.40 -21.41 -5.02
C ASP A 135 -12.15 -19.95 -5.41
N ALA A 136 -12.98 -19.01 -4.97
CA ALA A 136 -12.80 -17.58 -5.21
C ALA A 136 -11.47 -17.10 -4.61
N ARG A 137 -11.20 -17.43 -3.35
CA ARG A 137 -9.93 -17.08 -2.70
C ARG A 137 -8.73 -17.70 -3.38
N LYS A 138 -8.79 -18.98 -3.72
CA LYS A 138 -7.71 -19.69 -4.41
C LYS A 138 -7.36 -19.07 -5.76
N GLN A 139 -8.39 -18.78 -6.56
CA GLN A 139 -8.19 -18.17 -7.89
C GLN A 139 -7.72 -16.72 -7.78
N ALA A 140 -8.29 -15.95 -6.85
CA ALA A 140 -7.88 -14.58 -6.58
C ALA A 140 -6.40 -14.50 -6.17
N LEU A 141 -5.93 -15.41 -5.33
CA LEU A 141 -4.51 -15.50 -4.96
C LEU A 141 -3.62 -15.90 -6.14
N ALA A 142 -4.04 -16.89 -6.94
CA ALA A 142 -3.23 -17.38 -8.05
C ALA A 142 -2.97 -16.31 -9.13
N VAL A 143 -3.91 -15.41 -9.35
CA VAL A 143 -3.78 -14.32 -10.34
C VAL A 143 -3.40 -13.00 -9.67
N GLY A 144 -4.05 -12.67 -8.56
CA GLY A 144 -3.92 -11.37 -7.91
C GLY A 144 -2.57 -11.16 -7.25
N LEU A 145 -1.97 -12.21 -6.65
CA LEU A 145 -0.67 -12.05 -5.99
C LEU A 145 0.44 -11.68 -6.98
N PRO A 146 0.73 -12.45 -8.03
CA PRO A 146 1.78 -12.08 -8.97
C PRO A 146 1.50 -10.74 -9.68
N LEU A 147 0.23 -10.44 -9.98
CA LEU A 147 -0.15 -9.16 -10.57
C LEU A 147 0.12 -7.99 -9.61
N GLY A 148 -0.20 -8.14 -8.32
CA GLY A 148 0.02 -7.11 -7.31
C GLY A 148 1.51 -6.86 -7.04
N LEU A 149 2.33 -7.92 -7.01
CA LEU A 149 3.78 -7.79 -6.91
C LEU A 149 4.37 -7.05 -8.12
N ALA A 150 3.98 -7.44 -9.33
CA ALA A 150 4.42 -6.77 -10.56
C ALA A 150 3.98 -5.31 -10.62
N PHE A 151 2.77 -5.00 -10.12
CA PHE A 151 2.25 -3.65 -10.03
C PHE A 151 3.11 -2.77 -9.12
N GLN A 152 3.45 -3.26 -7.90
CA GLN A 152 4.26 -2.48 -6.97
C GLN A 152 5.70 -2.30 -7.46
N LEU A 153 6.33 -3.36 -8.01
CA LEU A 153 7.66 -3.24 -8.61
C LEU A 153 7.70 -2.20 -9.74
N ALA A 154 6.61 -2.13 -10.54
CA ALA A 154 6.50 -1.13 -11.59
C ALA A 154 6.29 0.30 -11.02
N ASP A 155 5.54 0.44 -9.92
CA ASP A 155 5.33 1.73 -9.24
C ASP A 155 6.64 2.25 -8.66
N ASP A 156 7.39 1.42 -7.93
CA ASP A 156 8.71 1.75 -7.39
C ASP A 156 9.69 2.16 -8.50
N LEU A 157 9.70 1.39 -9.61
CA LEU A 157 10.56 1.71 -10.75
C LEU A 157 10.19 3.06 -11.37
N LEU A 158 8.89 3.38 -11.48
CA LEU A 158 8.41 4.65 -12.00
C LEU A 158 8.75 5.82 -11.08
N ASP A 159 8.88 5.60 -9.78
CA ASP A 159 9.34 6.63 -8.85
C ASP A 159 10.80 7.02 -9.10
N VAL A 160 11.63 6.10 -9.60
CA VAL A 160 13.06 6.36 -9.89
C VAL A 160 13.27 6.86 -11.32
N VAL A 161 12.67 6.20 -12.34
CA VAL A 161 12.95 6.47 -13.76
C VAL A 161 11.83 7.22 -14.49
N GLY A 162 10.72 7.44 -13.83
CA GLY A 162 9.55 8.13 -14.41
C GLY A 162 9.76 9.63 -14.60
N SER A 163 8.69 10.29 -15.02
CA SER A 163 8.62 11.75 -15.05
C SER A 163 7.39 12.24 -14.28
N SER A 164 7.53 13.36 -13.59
CA SER A 164 6.44 13.96 -12.82
C SER A 164 5.19 14.25 -13.68
N SER A 165 5.36 14.45 -14.99
CA SER A 165 4.24 14.64 -15.93
C SER A 165 3.43 13.35 -16.13
N ASN A 166 4.03 12.19 -15.97
CA ASN A 166 3.38 10.89 -16.18
C ASN A 166 2.85 10.31 -14.87
N THR A 167 3.56 10.51 -13.76
CA THR A 167 3.22 9.92 -12.46
C THR A 167 2.26 10.80 -11.64
N GLY A 168 2.22 12.10 -11.90
CA GLY A 168 1.47 13.07 -11.09
C GLY A 168 2.04 13.30 -9.69
N LYS A 169 3.25 12.75 -9.41
CA LYS A 169 4.02 12.92 -8.18
C LYS A 169 5.44 13.40 -8.52
N PRO A 170 6.16 14.07 -7.61
CA PRO A 170 7.60 14.28 -7.75
C PRO A 170 8.32 12.94 -7.83
N VAL A 171 9.27 12.82 -8.75
CA VAL A 171 10.12 11.63 -8.90
C VAL A 171 11.15 11.55 -7.77
N GLY A 172 11.49 10.33 -7.32
CA GLY A 172 12.45 10.08 -6.26
C GLY A 172 11.87 10.28 -4.85
N GLY A 173 10.57 10.08 -4.68
CA GLY A 173 9.89 10.10 -3.38
C GLY A 173 10.48 9.05 -2.44
N ASP A 174 10.51 7.80 -2.88
CA ASP A 174 11.00 6.67 -2.10
C ASP A 174 12.46 6.84 -1.65
N ILE A 175 13.31 7.44 -2.52
CA ILE A 175 14.70 7.75 -2.19
C ILE A 175 14.78 8.82 -1.09
N ARG A 176 13.96 9.88 -1.19
CA ARG A 176 13.96 10.96 -0.18
C ARG A 176 13.40 10.51 1.17
N GLU A 177 12.47 9.59 1.14
CA GLU A 177 11.85 9.00 2.34
C GLU A 177 12.73 7.90 2.96
N GLY A 178 13.80 7.47 2.26
CA GLY A 178 14.68 6.40 2.71
C GLY A 178 14.03 5.03 2.69
N LYS A 179 13.03 4.82 1.80
CA LYS A 179 12.31 3.55 1.71
C LYS A 179 13.22 2.40 1.29
N ARG A 180 13.10 1.31 2.01
CA ARG A 180 13.86 0.07 1.77
C ARG A 180 13.12 -0.81 0.79
N THR A 181 13.34 -0.57 -0.50
CA THR A 181 12.67 -1.24 -1.60
C THR A 181 13.54 -2.33 -2.23
N VAL A 182 12.93 -3.16 -3.08
CA VAL A 182 13.66 -4.12 -3.93
C VAL A 182 14.71 -3.41 -4.79
N LEU A 183 14.42 -2.19 -5.27
CA LEU A 183 15.38 -1.42 -6.09
C LEU A 183 16.62 -1.02 -5.31
N LEU A 184 16.48 -0.65 -4.04
CA LEU A 184 17.63 -0.37 -3.17
C LEU A 184 18.47 -1.64 -2.97
N ALA A 185 17.82 -2.77 -2.69
CA ALA A 185 18.51 -4.05 -2.53
C ALA A 185 19.29 -4.45 -3.80
N ASP A 186 18.67 -4.31 -4.96
CA ASP A 186 19.33 -4.56 -6.25
C ASP A 186 20.50 -3.60 -6.50
N ALA A 187 20.35 -2.31 -6.16
CA ALA A 187 21.42 -1.34 -6.27
C ALA A 187 22.61 -1.69 -5.37
N ILE A 188 22.38 -2.11 -4.12
CA ILE A 188 23.40 -2.56 -3.19
C ILE A 188 24.09 -3.83 -3.71
N ASN A 189 23.34 -4.79 -4.27
CA ASN A 189 23.90 -6.02 -4.85
C ASN A 189 24.77 -5.75 -6.09
N ALA A 190 24.39 -4.80 -6.93
CA ALA A 190 25.12 -4.46 -8.14
C ALA A 190 26.34 -3.55 -7.89
N ALA A 191 26.40 -2.90 -6.72
CA ALA A 191 27.44 -1.92 -6.38
C ALA A 191 28.80 -2.59 -6.07
N ASN A 192 29.89 -1.91 -6.42
CA ASN A 192 31.20 -2.27 -5.90
C ASN A 192 31.35 -1.87 -4.41
N ASP A 193 32.42 -2.32 -3.74
CA ASP A 193 32.60 -2.13 -2.28
C ASP A 193 32.57 -0.65 -1.83
N THR A 194 33.00 0.28 -2.67
CA THR A 194 32.97 1.71 -2.35
C THR A 194 31.55 2.26 -2.49
N GLN A 195 30.89 1.96 -3.59
CA GLN A 195 29.51 2.37 -3.85
C GLN A 195 28.53 1.75 -2.84
N ARG A 196 28.75 0.48 -2.48
CA ARG A 196 27.94 -0.20 -1.46
C ARG A 196 28.01 0.52 -0.11
N ARG A 197 29.21 0.89 0.33
CA ARG A 197 29.39 1.66 1.57
C ARG A 197 28.70 3.02 1.49
N GLU A 198 28.88 3.74 0.39
CA GLU A 198 28.22 5.03 0.18
C GLU A 198 26.69 4.91 0.21
N LEU A 199 26.12 3.89 -0.43
CA LEU A 199 24.68 3.64 -0.39
C LEU A 199 24.19 3.36 1.04
N ILE A 200 24.88 2.49 1.78
CA ILE A 200 24.49 2.12 3.16
C ILE A 200 24.64 3.32 4.12
N ASP A 201 25.66 4.16 3.93
CA ASP A 201 25.91 5.34 4.78
C ASP A 201 24.90 6.49 4.51
N LEU A 202 24.27 6.52 3.33
CA LEU A 202 23.30 7.54 2.92
C LEU A 202 21.87 7.19 3.31
N TRP A 203 21.57 5.91 3.54
CA TRP A 203 20.24 5.37 3.81
C TRP A 203 20.00 5.11 5.30
#